data_4af1a721a7241b81dcc8f051a48a6c2b
#
_entry.id   4af1a721a7241b81dcc8f051a48a6c2b
#
_cell.length_a   1.000
_cell.length_b   1.000
_cell.length_c   1.000
_cell.angle_alpha   90.00
_cell.angle_beta   90.00
_cell.angle_gamma   90.00
#
_symmetry.space_group_name_H-M   'P 1'
#
loop_
_entity.id
_entity.type
_entity.pdbx_description
1 polymer ?
#
loop_
_entity_poly.entity_id
_entity_poly.type
_entity_poly.pdbx_seq_one_letter_code
_entity_poly.pdbx_strand_id
1 'polypeptide(L)'
;MPVAYCEGNRKKIAQFHQTPYHSPLHPPYLCTVHDLEPHFAWINLYSAAQDPRSPFFEREYNEFYFDKAVYNYYIHPQWDQFGSNTLYIKILFADYQEGFAIIEMIGEWNDALYNDVMHLKREVMEILMQDGIQKFVMIGENVMNFHASDDAYYEEWFQDVEEGWIAMVNFREHVVQEFRRERIDFYLNFGGELDDIAWRTLGPRQLFAMVDGILGRRLN
;
A
#
# COMPACT_ATOMS: atom_id res chain seq x y z
N MET A 1 22.55 -10.60 -14.95
CA MET A 1 23.08 -9.75 -13.87
C MET A 1 22.97 -10.56 -12.58
N PRO A 2 23.99 -10.62 -11.74
CA PRO A 2 23.96 -11.49 -10.56
C PRO A 2 23.02 -10.91 -9.49
N VAL A 3 22.14 -11.75 -9.00
CA VAL A 3 21.25 -11.48 -7.86
C VAL A 3 22.11 -11.45 -6.59
N ALA A 4 22.11 -10.33 -5.87
CA ALA A 4 22.81 -10.23 -4.60
C ALA A 4 21.92 -10.87 -3.51
N TYR A 5 22.39 -11.97 -2.94
CA TYR A 5 21.80 -12.59 -1.74
C TYR A 5 22.23 -11.80 -0.51
N CYS A 6 21.28 -11.30 0.26
CA CYS A 6 21.54 -10.85 1.62
C CYS A 6 21.30 -12.01 2.58
N GLU A 7 22.35 -12.71 2.98
CA GLU A 7 22.28 -13.72 4.04
C GLU A 7 22.21 -13.07 5.43
N GLY A 8 21.16 -13.39 6.13
CA GLY A 8 20.95 -13.02 7.52
C GLY A 8 21.94 -13.68 8.46
N ASN A 9 22.44 -12.90 9.37
CA ASN A 9 23.46 -13.13 10.37
C ASN A 9 23.27 -14.42 11.19
N ARG A 10 24.07 -15.48 10.93
CA ARG A 10 24.48 -16.45 11.94
C ARG A 10 26.00 -16.60 11.91
N LYS A 11 26.58 -16.29 13.06
CA LYS A 11 28.02 -16.37 13.37
C LYS A 11 28.62 -17.70 12.93
N LYS A 12 29.61 -17.65 12.03
CA LYS A 12 30.73 -18.62 12.03
C LYS A 12 32.02 -17.87 11.76
N ILE A 13 32.90 -17.92 12.75
CA ILE A 13 34.27 -17.43 12.70
C ILE A 13 35.05 -18.36 11.77
N ALA A 14 35.57 -17.82 10.68
CA ALA A 14 36.63 -18.47 9.91
C ALA A 14 37.82 -17.52 9.83
N GLN A 15 38.96 -17.97 10.39
CA GLN A 15 40.24 -17.28 10.30
C GLN A 15 40.72 -17.25 8.86
N PHE A 16 40.99 -16.07 8.33
CA PHE A 16 41.75 -15.90 7.11
C PHE A 16 42.99 -15.06 7.34
N HIS A 17 44.11 -15.61 6.83
CA HIS A 17 45.45 -15.00 6.86
C HIS A 17 45.50 -13.67 6.17
N GLN A 18 46.19 -12.72 6.79
CA GLN A 18 46.45 -11.36 6.27
C GLN A 18 47.47 -11.37 5.16
N THR A 19 47.18 -10.67 4.07
CA THR A 19 48.15 -10.01 3.21
C THR A 19 47.72 -8.56 3.01
N PRO A 20 48.65 -7.58 3.08
CA PRO A 20 48.28 -6.18 3.09
C PRO A 20 48.23 -5.61 1.67
N TYR A 21 47.02 -5.31 1.19
CA TYR A 21 46.83 -4.35 0.08
C TYR A 21 45.98 -3.17 0.57
N HIS A 22 46.63 -2.02 0.66
CA HIS A 22 45.91 -0.75 0.84
C HIS A 22 45.11 -0.41 -0.44
N SER A 23 43.80 -0.45 -0.34
CA SER A 23 42.87 0.23 -1.24
C SER A 23 42.00 1.18 -0.44
N PRO A 24 41.64 2.37 -0.98
CA PRO A 24 40.91 3.38 -0.23
C PRO A 24 39.56 2.85 0.17
N LEU A 25 39.28 2.96 1.46
CA LEU A 25 38.02 2.60 2.11
C LEU A 25 36.86 3.36 1.43
N HIS A 26 36.16 2.70 0.55
CA HIS A 26 34.77 3.05 0.30
C HIS A 26 33.98 2.64 1.54
N PRO A 27 33.19 3.52 2.13
CA PRO A 27 32.32 3.13 3.22
C PRO A 27 31.45 1.96 2.73
N PRO A 28 31.21 0.93 3.57
CA PRO A 28 30.27 -0.12 3.22
C PRO A 28 28.95 0.57 2.92
N TYR A 29 28.44 0.41 1.71
CA TYR A 29 27.07 0.78 1.39
C TYR A 29 26.22 -0.04 2.37
N LEU A 30 25.76 0.59 3.44
CA LEU A 30 24.67 0.08 4.24
C LEU A 30 23.48 -0.01 3.29
N CYS A 31 23.22 -1.20 2.78
CA CYS A 31 21.95 -1.53 2.18
C CYS A 31 20.94 -1.41 3.33
N THR A 32 20.34 -0.25 3.47
CA THR A 32 19.20 -0.07 4.36
C THR A 32 18.05 -0.80 3.68
N VAL A 33 17.89 -2.06 4.05
CA VAL A 33 16.70 -2.83 3.74
C VAL A 33 15.58 -2.17 4.55
N HIS A 34 14.72 -1.41 3.91
CA HIS A 34 13.46 -1.01 4.49
C HIS A 34 12.54 -2.21 4.42
N ASP A 35 12.65 -3.05 5.41
CA ASP A 35 11.83 -4.23 5.63
C ASP A 35 10.48 -3.79 6.25
N LEU A 36 9.72 -3.03 5.48
CA LEU A 36 8.44 -2.49 5.91
C LEU A 36 7.37 -3.53 5.60
N GLU A 37 7.00 -4.28 6.63
CA GLU A 37 5.90 -5.23 6.56
C GLU A 37 4.55 -4.51 6.54
N PRO A 38 3.53 -5.07 5.85
CA PRO A 38 2.16 -4.60 6.02
C PRO A 38 1.71 -4.76 7.47
N HIS A 39 0.73 -3.95 7.89
CA HIS A 39 0.18 -4.06 9.24
C HIS A 39 -0.45 -5.43 9.48
N PHE A 40 0.10 -6.22 10.39
CA PHE A 40 -0.31 -7.60 10.63
C PHE A 40 -1.15 -7.80 11.89
N ALA A 41 -1.37 -6.76 12.72
CA ALA A 41 -2.11 -6.91 13.96
C ALA A 41 -3.56 -7.40 13.75
N TRP A 42 -4.11 -7.22 12.57
CA TRP A 42 -5.47 -7.64 12.22
C TRP A 42 -5.55 -8.99 11.49
N ILE A 43 -4.42 -9.68 11.28
CA ILE A 43 -4.37 -10.94 10.51
C ILE A 43 -5.29 -12.04 11.06
N ASN A 44 -5.52 -12.04 12.37
CA ASN A 44 -6.44 -12.97 13.02
C ASN A 44 -7.94 -12.60 12.84
N LEU A 45 -8.22 -11.38 12.36
CA LEU A 45 -9.58 -10.90 12.10
C LEU A 45 -9.95 -11.07 10.62
N TYR A 46 -8.99 -10.89 9.71
CA TYR A 46 -9.17 -11.01 8.27
C TYR A 46 -7.85 -11.37 7.59
N SER A 47 -7.94 -12.22 6.58
CA SER A 47 -6.84 -12.56 5.68
C SER A 47 -7.36 -12.64 4.25
N ALA A 48 -6.85 -11.77 3.38
CA ALA A 48 -7.22 -11.74 1.97
C ALA A 48 -6.94 -13.07 1.25
N ALA A 49 -5.90 -13.80 1.65
CA ALA A 49 -5.56 -15.10 1.08
C ALA A 49 -6.54 -16.23 1.50
N GLN A 50 -7.32 -16.03 2.55
CA GLN A 50 -8.30 -17.00 3.03
C GLN A 50 -9.74 -16.63 2.65
N ASP A 51 -9.96 -15.45 2.10
CA ASP A 51 -11.28 -14.97 1.69
C ASP A 51 -11.54 -15.29 0.20
N PRO A 52 -12.49 -16.17 -0.13
CA PRO A 52 -12.81 -16.52 -1.52
C PRO A 52 -13.31 -15.37 -2.38
N ARG A 53 -13.72 -14.25 -1.77
CA ARG A 53 -14.16 -13.03 -2.45
C ARG A 53 -13.04 -12.02 -2.68
N SER A 54 -11.86 -12.30 -2.11
CA SER A 54 -10.69 -11.44 -2.26
C SER A 54 -10.01 -11.68 -3.61
N PRO A 55 -9.50 -10.63 -4.28
CA PRO A 55 -8.66 -10.78 -5.46
C PRO A 55 -7.35 -11.54 -5.18
N PHE A 56 -7.01 -11.74 -3.92
CA PHE A 56 -5.80 -12.43 -3.48
C PHE A 56 -6.09 -13.79 -2.82
N PHE A 57 -7.25 -14.37 -3.08
CA PHE A 57 -7.61 -15.69 -2.57
C PHE A 57 -6.58 -16.76 -2.96
N GLU A 58 -6.26 -17.66 -2.03
CA GLU A 58 -5.25 -18.72 -2.17
C GLU A 58 -3.82 -18.25 -2.46
N ARG A 59 -3.53 -16.96 -2.26
CA ARG A 59 -2.18 -16.44 -2.47
C ARG A 59 -1.23 -16.97 -1.39
N GLU A 60 -0.12 -17.56 -1.84
CA GLU A 60 0.96 -17.99 -0.97
C GLU A 60 2.01 -16.87 -0.84
N TYR A 61 2.43 -16.59 0.39
CA TYR A 61 3.44 -15.57 0.68
C TYR A 61 4.76 -16.22 1.07
N ASN A 62 5.84 -15.76 0.44
CA ASN A 62 7.18 -16.12 0.82
C ASN A 62 7.74 -15.06 1.78
N GLU A 63 8.28 -15.50 2.92
CA GLU A 63 8.85 -14.58 3.92
C GLU A 63 10.35 -14.31 3.72
N PHE A 64 11.00 -15.01 2.79
CA PHE A 64 12.46 -15.03 2.69
C PHE A 64 13.02 -14.40 1.41
N TYR A 65 12.23 -14.32 0.34
CA TYR A 65 12.71 -13.86 -0.96
C TYR A 65 12.15 -12.48 -1.30
N PHE A 66 13.03 -11.48 -1.28
CA PHE A 66 12.75 -10.11 -1.67
C PHE A 66 13.15 -9.93 -3.13
N ASP A 67 12.21 -10.06 -4.05
CA ASP A 67 12.41 -9.97 -5.49
C ASP A 67 11.88 -8.68 -6.11
N LYS A 68 11.17 -7.87 -5.34
CA LYS A 68 10.59 -6.60 -5.76
C LYS A 68 11.30 -5.43 -5.09
N ALA A 69 11.47 -4.35 -5.83
CA ALA A 69 12.05 -3.12 -5.30
C ALA A 69 11.43 -1.90 -6.00
N VAL A 70 11.19 -0.84 -5.22
CA VAL A 70 10.83 0.48 -5.71
C VAL A 70 11.95 1.43 -5.33
N TYR A 71 12.53 2.13 -6.30
CA TYR A 71 13.80 2.85 -6.14
C TYR A 71 14.90 1.90 -5.62
N ASN A 72 15.45 2.20 -4.45
CA ASN A 72 16.46 1.39 -3.77
C ASN A 72 15.90 0.62 -2.56
N TYR A 73 14.58 0.55 -2.43
CA TYR A 73 13.91 -0.13 -1.31
C TYR A 73 13.34 -1.46 -1.76
N TYR A 74 13.72 -2.52 -1.09
CA TYR A 74 13.07 -3.81 -1.28
C TYR A 74 11.67 -3.79 -0.67
N ILE A 75 10.71 -4.33 -1.42
CA ILE A 75 9.33 -4.50 -0.96
C ILE A 75 9.23 -5.85 -0.27
N HIS A 76 8.70 -5.84 0.95
CA HIS A 76 8.51 -7.06 1.73
C HIS A 76 7.57 -8.04 0.99
N PRO A 77 7.86 -9.35 0.95
CA PRO A 77 7.08 -10.33 0.18
C PRO A 77 5.62 -10.48 0.60
N GLN A 78 5.24 -9.98 1.78
CA GLN A 78 3.86 -9.96 2.26
C GLN A 78 2.95 -8.94 1.56
N TRP A 79 3.53 -7.96 0.84
CA TRP A 79 2.75 -7.03 0.05
C TRP A 79 2.23 -7.67 -1.23
N ASP A 80 1.02 -7.32 -1.61
CA ASP A 80 0.34 -7.84 -2.78
C ASP A 80 0.63 -6.99 -4.02
N GLN A 81 0.98 -7.65 -5.12
CA GLN A 81 1.08 -7.06 -6.45
C GLN A 81 -0.25 -7.26 -7.18
N PHE A 82 -0.77 -6.20 -7.77
CA PHE A 82 -2.06 -6.16 -8.48
C PHE A 82 -1.93 -5.72 -9.95
N GLY A 83 -0.73 -5.80 -10.54
CA GLY A 83 -0.45 -5.36 -11.91
C GLY A 83 0.45 -4.14 -12.01
N SER A 84 0.52 -3.30 -10.97
CA SER A 84 1.51 -2.23 -10.90
C SER A 84 2.93 -2.76 -10.71
N ASN A 85 3.91 -2.03 -11.27
CA ASN A 85 5.33 -2.32 -11.09
C ASN A 85 5.94 -1.57 -9.90
N THR A 86 5.30 -0.51 -9.43
CA THR A 86 5.84 0.42 -8.44
C THR A 86 4.97 0.60 -7.22
N LEU A 87 3.69 0.22 -7.30
CA LEU A 87 2.73 0.30 -6.21
C LEU A 87 2.32 -1.11 -5.77
N TYR A 88 2.26 -1.31 -4.46
CA TYR A 88 1.86 -2.54 -3.80
C TYR A 88 0.82 -2.25 -2.74
N ILE A 89 -0.04 -3.23 -2.47
CA ILE A 89 -1.12 -3.05 -1.49
C ILE A 89 -1.19 -4.23 -0.54
N LYS A 90 -1.96 -4.05 0.55
CA LYS A 90 -2.43 -5.12 1.41
C LYS A 90 -3.86 -4.85 1.82
N ILE A 91 -4.78 -5.76 1.52
CA ILE A 91 -6.13 -5.69 2.08
C ILE A 91 -6.02 -6.15 3.54
N LEU A 92 -6.13 -5.19 4.45
CA LEU A 92 -6.01 -5.44 5.89
C LEU A 92 -7.30 -5.95 6.49
N PHE A 93 -8.44 -5.54 5.94
CA PHE A 93 -9.77 -5.92 6.41
C PHE A 93 -10.82 -5.68 5.33
N ALA A 94 -11.79 -6.57 5.23
CA ALA A 94 -13.00 -6.38 4.43
C ALA A 94 -14.23 -6.86 5.23
N ASP A 95 -15.28 -6.04 5.24
CA ASP A 95 -16.57 -6.38 5.82
C ASP A 95 -17.65 -6.21 4.76
N TYR A 96 -18.07 -7.31 4.19
CA TYR A 96 -19.06 -7.31 3.11
C TYR A 96 -20.49 -7.09 3.60
N GLN A 97 -20.75 -7.19 4.91
CA GLN A 97 -22.06 -6.89 5.49
C GLN A 97 -22.22 -5.37 5.68
N GLU A 98 -21.16 -4.71 6.13
CA GLU A 98 -21.13 -3.25 6.30
C GLU A 98 -20.63 -2.54 5.02
N GLY A 99 -20.16 -3.28 4.01
CA GLY A 99 -19.78 -2.77 2.70
C GLY A 99 -18.50 -1.95 2.69
N PHE A 100 -17.48 -2.27 3.52
CA PHE A 100 -16.23 -1.53 3.53
C PHE A 100 -14.98 -2.39 3.49
N ALA A 101 -13.90 -1.83 2.94
CA ALA A 101 -12.55 -2.41 2.98
C ALA A 101 -11.51 -1.39 3.46
N ILE A 102 -10.47 -1.90 4.13
CA ILE A 102 -9.30 -1.13 4.55
C ILE A 102 -8.08 -1.71 3.84
N ILE A 103 -7.37 -0.86 3.11
CA ILE A 103 -6.26 -1.23 2.24
C ILE A 103 -5.06 -0.35 2.58
N GLU A 104 -3.94 -0.96 2.91
CA GLU A 104 -2.65 -0.28 3.09
C GLU A 104 -1.86 -0.33 1.80
N MET A 105 -1.11 0.75 1.51
CA MET A 105 -0.38 0.93 0.25
C MET A 105 1.08 1.29 0.51
N ILE A 106 1.97 0.82 -0.37
CA ILE A 106 3.40 1.14 -0.34
C ILE A 106 3.96 1.30 -1.74
N GLY A 107 4.89 2.22 -1.92
CA GLY A 107 5.64 2.41 -3.15
C GLY A 107 5.40 3.74 -3.81
N GLU A 108 5.37 3.75 -5.13
CA GLU A 108 5.12 4.91 -5.97
C GLU A 108 3.82 4.71 -6.75
N TRP A 109 2.89 5.65 -6.63
CA TRP A 109 1.66 5.65 -7.42
C TRP A 109 1.92 6.40 -8.73
N ASN A 110 2.03 5.69 -9.84
CA ASN A 110 2.45 6.26 -11.10
C ASN A 110 1.45 5.96 -12.24
N ASP A 111 0.45 6.83 -12.36
CA ASP A 111 -0.54 6.71 -13.44
C ASP A 111 0.05 7.15 -14.78
N ALA A 112 0.98 8.11 -14.76
CA ALA A 112 1.56 8.66 -15.98
C ALA A 112 2.34 7.63 -16.83
N LEU A 113 3.01 6.67 -16.18
CA LEU A 113 3.81 5.66 -16.86
C LEU A 113 3.17 4.27 -16.85
N TYR A 114 2.48 3.93 -15.77
CA TYR A 114 2.02 2.56 -15.53
C TYR A 114 0.52 2.43 -15.40
N ASN A 115 -0.22 3.55 -15.35
CA ASN A 115 -1.65 3.58 -15.19
C ASN A 115 -2.11 2.78 -13.95
N ASP A 116 -1.44 3.04 -12.82
CA ASP A 116 -1.63 2.28 -11.57
C ASP A 116 -3.07 2.32 -11.07
N VAL A 117 -3.77 3.46 -11.24
CA VAL A 117 -5.19 3.57 -10.88
C VAL A 117 -6.07 2.60 -11.67
N MET A 118 -5.78 2.40 -12.96
CA MET A 118 -6.52 1.44 -13.80
C MET A 118 -6.33 0.01 -13.27
N HIS A 119 -5.09 -0.38 -12.99
CA HIS A 119 -4.80 -1.70 -12.43
C HIS A 119 -5.45 -1.88 -11.06
N LEU A 120 -5.33 -0.86 -10.19
CA LEU A 120 -5.96 -0.88 -8.87
C LEU A 120 -7.48 -1.06 -8.97
N LYS A 121 -8.11 -0.30 -9.85
CA LYS A 121 -9.55 -0.36 -10.06
C LYS A 121 -9.97 -1.73 -10.59
N ARG A 122 -9.38 -2.19 -11.70
CA ARG A 122 -9.78 -3.42 -12.41
C ARG A 122 -9.45 -4.70 -11.63
N GLU A 123 -8.26 -4.77 -11.07
CA GLU A 123 -7.76 -6.01 -10.46
C GLU A 123 -8.13 -6.15 -8.98
N VAL A 124 -8.56 -5.05 -8.33
CA VAL A 124 -8.85 -5.07 -6.89
C VAL A 124 -10.22 -4.49 -6.57
N MET A 125 -10.48 -3.24 -6.92
CA MET A 125 -11.67 -2.54 -6.45
C MET A 125 -12.94 -3.12 -7.04
N GLU A 126 -12.97 -3.40 -8.34
CA GLU A 126 -14.14 -3.99 -9.02
C GLU A 126 -14.49 -5.37 -8.44
N ILE A 127 -13.50 -6.18 -8.10
CA ILE A 127 -13.74 -7.50 -7.48
C ILE A 127 -14.40 -7.32 -6.11
N LEU A 128 -13.91 -6.41 -5.29
CA LEU A 128 -14.50 -6.12 -3.99
C LEU A 128 -15.91 -5.50 -4.10
N MET A 129 -16.10 -4.60 -5.08
CA MET A 129 -17.41 -3.96 -5.33
C MET A 129 -18.48 -4.95 -5.81
N GLN A 130 -18.09 -5.97 -6.60
CA GLN A 130 -19.01 -7.05 -7.01
C GLN A 130 -19.62 -7.79 -5.82
N ASP A 131 -18.91 -7.86 -4.69
CA ASP A 131 -19.36 -8.47 -3.45
C ASP A 131 -19.92 -7.45 -2.43
N GLY A 132 -20.20 -6.22 -2.85
CA GLY A 132 -20.92 -5.21 -2.09
C GLY A 132 -20.05 -4.23 -1.28
N ILE A 133 -18.74 -4.20 -1.49
CA ILE A 133 -17.89 -3.15 -0.90
C ILE A 133 -18.08 -1.85 -1.67
N GLN A 134 -18.52 -0.81 -0.97
CA GLN A 134 -18.73 0.54 -1.55
C GLN A 134 -17.95 1.63 -0.81
N LYS A 135 -17.32 1.30 0.31
CA LYS A 135 -16.56 2.24 1.13
C LYS A 135 -15.11 1.77 1.27
N PHE A 136 -14.17 2.60 0.85
CA PHE A 136 -12.76 2.25 0.82
C PHE A 136 -11.93 3.18 1.70
N VAL A 137 -11.23 2.63 2.69
CA VAL A 137 -10.22 3.32 3.49
C VAL A 137 -8.85 2.96 2.93
N MET A 138 -8.21 3.91 2.23
CA MET A 138 -6.91 3.74 1.58
C MET A 138 -5.84 4.39 2.45
N ILE A 139 -4.96 3.59 3.07
CA ILE A 139 -3.89 4.08 3.95
C ILE A 139 -2.61 4.23 3.12
N GLY A 140 -2.15 5.47 2.96
CA GLY A 140 -1.07 5.81 2.04
C GLY A 140 0.19 6.41 2.67
N GLU A 141 0.44 6.23 3.98
CA GLU A 141 1.61 6.79 4.65
C GLU A 141 2.96 6.31 4.06
N ASN A 142 2.95 5.15 3.39
CA ASN A 142 4.10 4.56 2.71
C ASN A 142 4.08 4.77 1.18
N VAL A 143 3.13 5.53 0.66
CA VAL A 143 3.16 6.02 -0.73
C VAL A 143 4.14 7.19 -0.81
N MET A 144 5.21 6.99 -1.57
CA MET A 144 6.34 7.93 -1.63
C MET A 144 6.07 9.11 -2.56
N ASN A 145 5.48 8.86 -3.71
CA ASN A 145 5.17 9.85 -4.73
C ASN A 145 3.85 9.50 -5.43
N PHE A 146 3.28 10.51 -6.09
CA PHE A 146 2.15 10.37 -6.98
C PHE A 146 2.46 11.09 -8.30
N HIS A 147 2.18 10.43 -9.42
CA HIS A 147 2.34 10.97 -10.77
C HIS A 147 1.05 10.74 -11.55
N ALA A 148 0.27 11.78 -11.67
CA ALA A 148 -1.04 11.73 -12.33
C ALA A 148 -0.94 11.53 -13.86
N SER A 149 -1.97 10.93 -14.43
CA SER A 149 -2.32 11.04 -15.85
C SER A 149 -3.66 11.76 -15.99
N ASP A 150 -4.61 11.25 -16.79
CA ASP A 150 -5.99 11.73 -16.78
C ASP A 150 -6.79 11.18 -15.58
N ASP A 151 -7.94 11.77 -15.32
CA ASP A 151 -8.80 11.44 -14.17
C ASP A 151 -9.90 10.42 -14.46
N ALA A 152 -9.95 9.88 -15.68
CA ALA A 152 -11.06 9.04 -16.14
C ALA A 152 -11.32 7.81 -15.25
N TYR A 153 -10.26 7.15 -14.77
CA TYR A 153 -10.42 5.99 -13.88
C TYR A 153 -10.82 6.36 -12.45
N TYR A 154 -10.47 7.57 -11.98
CA TYR A 154 -10.94 8.10 -10.70
C TYR A 154 -12.42 8.45 -10.77
N GLU A 155 -12.86 9.09 -11.86
CA GLU A 155 -14.25 9.38 -12.13
C GLU A 155 -15.08 8.09 -12.21
N GLU A 156 -14.61 7.10 -12.97
CA GLU A 156 -15.26 5.80 -13.08
C GLU A 156 -15.37 5.09 -11.73
N TRP A 157 -14.30 5.06 -10.94
CA TRP A 157 -14.30 4.45 -9.61
C TRP A 157 -15.28 5.17 -8.66
N PHE A 158 -15.27 6.50 -8.69
CA PHE A 158 -16.20 7.30 -7.89
C PHE A 158 -17.67 7.03 -8.27
N GLN A 159 -17.96 6.88 -9.56
CA GLN A 159 -19.31 6.54 -10.03
C GLN A 159 -19.73 5.13 -9.60
N ASP A 160 -18.81 4.17 -9.64
CA ASP A 160 -19.09 2.78 -9.30
C ASP A 160 -19.32 2.53 -7.80
N VAL A 161 -18.78 3.36 -6.90
CA VAL A 161 -19.04 3.24 -5.46
C VAL A 161 -20.42 3.79 -5.04
N GLU A 162 -21.21 4.32 -5.99
CA GLU A 162 -22.59 4.79 -5.79
C GLU A 162 -22.75 5.72 -4.56
N GLU A 163 -23.43 5.23 -3.50
CA GLU A 163 -23.63 5.96 -2.24
C GLU A 163 -22.45 5.81 -1.26
N GLY A 164 -21.38 5.14 -1.69
CA GLY A 164 -20.17 4.93 -0.89
C GLY A 164 -19.22 6.11 -0.93
N TRP A 165 -17.97 5.83 -0.58
CA TRP A 165 -16.89 6.82 -0.61
C TRP A 165 -15.51 6.17 -0.66
N ILE A 166 -14.52 6.95 -1.11
CA ILE A 166 -13.11 6.57 -1.13
C ILE A 166 -12.36 7.58 -0.26
N ALA A 167 -11.79 7.13 0.85
CA ALA A 167 -11.06 7.96 1.80
C ALA A 167 -9.56 7.64 1.77
N MET A 168 -8.75 8.66 1.53
CA MET A 168 -7.30 8.60 1.50
C MET A 168 -6.77 9.04 2.87
N VAL A 169 -6.18 8.10 3.61
CA VAL A 169 -5.78 8.29 5.02
C VAL A 169 -4.26 8.34 5.13
N ASN A 170 -3.75 9.32 5.88
CA ASN A 170 -2.33 9.48 6.21
C ASN A 170 -1.40 9.54 4.98
N PHE A 171 -1.86 10.09 3.86
CA PHE A 171 -0.97 10.36 2.74
C PHE A 171 -0.01 11.50 3.07
N ARG A 172 1.19 11.44 2.50
CA ARG A 172 2.20 12.47 2.70
C ARG A 172 1.74 13.80 2.11
N GLU A 173 2.07 14.90 2.76
CA GLU A 173 1.64 16.25 2.37
C GLU A 173 1.89 16.55 0.88
N HIS A 174 3.07 16.20 0.34
CA HIS A 174 3.37 16.46 -1.08
C HIS A 174 2.51 15.61 -2.02
N VAL A 175 2.11 14.38 -1.63
CA VAL A 175 1.19 13.55 -2.41
C VAL A 175 -0.21 14.16 -2.40
N VAL A 176 -0.67 14.63 -1.24
CA VAL A 176 -1.96 15.33 -1.09
C VAL A 176 -1.99 16.63 -1.92
N GLN A 177 -0.87 17.35 -1.99
CA GLN A 177 -0.76 18.53 -2.84
C GLN A 177 -0.85 18.20 -4.32
N GLU A 178 -0.25 17.08 -4.77
CA GLU A 178 -0.40 16.60 -6.14
C GLU A 178 -1.85 16.22 -6.44
N PHE A 179 -2.54 15.50 -5.53
CA PHE A 179 -3.96 15.18 -5.69
C PHE A 179 -4.81 16.44 -5.91
N ARG A 180 -4.56 17.52 -5.13
CA ARG A 180 -5.27 18.81 -5.29
C ARG A 180 -4.93 19.48 -6.61
N ARG A 181 -3.66 19.45 -7.03
CA ARG A 181 -3.22 20.05 -8.30
C ARG A 181 -3.92 19.41 -9.49
N GLU A 182 -4.07 18.10 -9.46
CA GLU A 182 -4.70 17.31 -10.51
C GLU A 182 -6.22 17.18 -10.35
N ARG A 183 -6.83 17.89 -9.37
CA ARG A 183 -8.27 17.94 -9.10
C ARG A 183 -8.92 16.59 -8.79
N ILE A 184 -8.15 15.66 -8.23
CA ILE A 184 -8.65 14.33 -7.83
C ILE A 184 -9.54 14.42 -6.58
N ASP A 185 -9.56 15.58 -5.90
CA ASP A 185 -10.45 15.91 -4.78
C ASP A 185 -11.95 15.92 -5.15
N PHE A 186 -12.30 15.88 -6.44
CA PHE A 186 -13.67 15.64 -6.87
C PHE A 186 -14.12 14.20 -6.64
N TYR A 187 -13.21 13.25 -6.65
CA TYR A 187 -13.48 11.81 -6.63
C TYR A 187 -13.08 11.15 -5.32
N LEU A 188 -11.99 11.63 -4.70
CA LEU A 188 -11.38 11.05 -3.51
C LEU A 188 -11.49 12.02 -2.32
N ASN A 189 -11.77 11.47 -1.15
CA ASN A 189 -11.78 12.24 0.10
C ASN A 189 -10.42 12.18 0.77
N PHE A 190 -9.76 13.32 0.94
CA PHE A 190 -8.46 13.43 1.62
C PHE A 190 -8.31 14.76 2.36
N GLY A 191 -7.22 14.90 3.09
CA GLY A 191 -6.87 16.13 3.79
C GLY A 191 -7.54 16.29 5.16
N GLY A 192 -7.10 17.28 5.91
CA GLY A 192 -7.65 17.64 7.23
C GLY A 192 -7.50 16.51 8.25
N GLU A 193 -8.58 16.12 8.92
CA GLU A 193 -8.56 15.08 9.95
C GLU A 193 -8.14 13.68 9.39
N LEU A 194 -8.18 13.46 8.05
CA LEU A 194 -7.75 12.21 7.42
C LEU A 194 -6.22 12.09 7.30
N ASP A 195 -5.46 13.18 7.44
CA ASP A 195 -4.02 13.19 7.23
C ASP A 195 -3.20 12.75 8.47
N ASP A 196 -3.85 12.66 9.65
CA ASP A 196 -3.16 12.29 10.91
C ASP A 196 -4.07 11.42 11.80
N ILE A 197 -4.34 10.21 11.35
CA ILE A 197 -5.09 9.22 12.11
C ILE A 197 -4.11 8.20 12.71
N ALA A 198 -4.12 8.03 14.04
CA ALA A 198 -3.33 7.02 14.73
C ALA A 198 -3.92 5.60 14.54
N TRP A 199 -4.17 5.21 13.29
CA TRP A 199 -4.95 4.05 12.89
C TRP A 199 -4.41 2.70 13.41
N ARG A 200 -3.09 2.57 13.60
CA ARG A 200 -2.47 1.33 14.12
C ARG A 200 -2.88 1.02 15.55
N THR A 201 -3.40 2.00 16.27
CA THR A 201 -3.89 1.82 17.65
C THR A 201 -5.35 1.41 17.72
N LEU A 202 -6.05 1.39 16.58
CA LEU A 202 -7.47 1.10 16.46
C LEU A 202 -7.71 -0.32 15.94
N GLY A 203 -8.89 -0.86 16.23
CA GLY A 203 -9.40 -2.01 15.48
C GLY A 203 -9.99 -1.57 14.13
N PRO A 204 -10.15 -2.49 13.15
CA PRO A 204 -10.59 -2.13 11.82
C PRO A 204 -11.95 -1.43 11.77
N ARG A 205 -12.93 -1.90 12.54
CA ARG A 205 -14.26 -1.25 12.63
C ARG A 205 -14.22 0.10 13.35
N GLN A 206 -13.28 0.29 14.27
CA GLN A 206 -13.09 1.59 14.93
C GLN A 206 -12.50 2.61 13.95
N LEU A 207 -11.52 2.21 13.16
CA LEU A 207 -10.96 3.05 12.10
C LEU A 207 -12.04 3.43 11.08
N PHE A 208 -12.80 2.44 10.61
CA PHE A 208 -13.91 2.69 9.68
C PHE A 208 -14.91 3.69 10.25
N ALA A 209 -15.41 3.48 11.48
CA ALA A 209 -16.37 4.39 12.13
C ALA A 209 -15.82 5.81 12.31
N MET A 210 -14.52 5.94 12.59
CA MET A 210 -13.86 7.23 12.69
C MET A 210 -13.84 7.95 11.34
N VAL A 211 -13.42 7.27 10.27
CA VAL A 211 -13.37 7.83 8.91
C VAL A 211 -14.77 8.20 8.42
N ASP A 212 -15.75 7.30 8.57
CA ASP A 212 -17.15 7.56 8.19
C ASP A 212 -17.72 8.78 8.95
N GLY A 213 -17.42 8.92 10.23
CA GLY A 213 -17.79 10.08 11.03
C GLY A 213 -17.10 11.39 10.60
N ILE A 214 -15.84 11.34 10.16
CA ILE A 214 -15.13 12.51 9.60
C ILE A 214 -15.82 12.95 8.30
N LEU A 215 -16.09 12.01 7.40
CA LEU A 215 -16.73 12.31 6.12
C LEU A 215 -18.16 12.81 6.29
N GLY A 216 -18.95 12.21 7.19
CA GLY A 216 -20.30 12.65 7.51
C GLY A 216 -20.36 14.10 7.99
N ARG A 217 -19.32 14.58 8.71
CA ARG A 217 -19.23 16.00 9.13
C ARG A 217 -18.87 16.97 7.99
N ARG A 218 -18.21 16.49 6.93
CA ARG A 218 -17.85 17.32 5.77
C ARG A 218 -19.04 17.56 4.82
N LEU A 219 -20.03 16.67 4.84
CA LEU A 219 -21.21 16.73 3.99
C LEU A 219 -22.37 17.55 4.58
N ASN A 220 -22.27 17.93 5.89
CA ASN A 220 -23.25 18.75 6.60
C ASN A 220 -22.69 20.16 6.91
#